data_0785e3981be8a922b169173619100ae8
#
_entry.id   0785e3981be8a922b169173619100ae8
#
_cell.length_a   1.000
_cell.length_b   1.000
_cell.length_c   1.000
_cell.angle_alpha   90.00
_cell.angle_beta   90.00
_cell.angle_gamma   90.00
#
_symmetry.space_group_name_H-M   'P 1'
#
loop_
_entity.id
_entity.type
_entity.pdbx_description
1 polymer ?
#
loop_
_entity_poly.entity_id
_entity_poly.type
_entity_poly.pdbx_seq_one_letter_code
_entity_poly.pdbx_strand_id
1 'polypeptide(L)'
;MKDLHDDVRRWKFEIEWNGKHIGWVSSYPIDENYEWIGEIKDVQTVYRAIGIDICEPDVWGNGIGTNALRAFMNYYFENGVDELYTQTWSGNVRMLRCAEKLGFVECNRNVGTREVDGQKYDGLTFRLKK
;
A
#
# COMPACT_ATOMS: atom_id res chain seq x y z
N MET A 1 -16.10 -15.24 4.52
CA MET A 1 -14.98 -14.37 4.13
C MET A 1 -13.71 -15.20 3.96
N LYS A 2 -12.99 -14.97 2.92
CA LYS A 2 -11.75 -15.70 2.65
C LYS A 2 -10.57 -15.04 3.37
N ASP A 3 -9.79 -15.84 4.09
CA ASP A 3 -8.57 -15.40 4.74
C ASP A 3 -7.53 -15.03 3.66
N LEU A 4 -6.85 -13.90 3.80
CA LEU A 4 -5.80 -13.50 2.88
C LEU A 4 -4.59 -14.45 2.89
N HIS A 5 -4.37 -15.17 3.99
CA HIS A 5 -3.29 -16.17 4.08
C HIS A 5 -3.62 -17.44 3.27
N ASP A 6 -4.90 -17.70 3.03
CA ASP A 6 -5.34 -18.83 2.20
C ASP A 6 -5.48 -18.43 0.73
N ASP A 7 -5.16 -17.18 0.40
CA ASP A 7 -5.21 -16.65 -0.95
C ASP A 7 -4.08 -17.26 -1.78
N VAL A 8 -4.40 -17.77 -2.96
CA VAL A 8 -3.39 -18.31 -3.88
C VAL A 8 -2.55 -17.22 -4.52
N ARG A 9 -2.98 -15.97 -4.44
CA ARG A 9 -2.23 -14.83 -4.94
C ARG A 9 -1.07 -14.53 -4.00
N ARG A 10 0.05 -14.10 -4.57
CA ARG A 10 1.21 -13.70 -3.76
C ARG A 10 0.91 -12.36 -3.07
N TRP A 11 1.34 -12.26 -1.81
CA TRP A 11 1.15 -11.05 -1.02
C TRP A 11 2.40 -10.18 -0.92
N LYS A 12 3.54 -10.65 -1.43
CA LYS A 12 4.81 -9.94 -1.35
C LYS A 12 5.70 -10.30 -2.53
N PHE A 13 6.34 -9.28 -3.12
CA PHE A 13 7.35 -9.46 -4.17
C PHE A 13 8.56 -8.60 -3.86
N GLU A 14 9.74 -9.14 -4.17
CA GLU A 14 10.97 -8.36 -4.14
C GLU A 14 11.03 -7.44 -5.35
N ILE A 15 11.64 -6.26 -5.16
CA ILE A 15 11.94 -5.33 -6.23
C ILE A 15 13.42 -5.43 -6.54
N GLU A 16 13.76 -5.77 -7.78
CA GLU A 16 15.14 -5.77 -8.27
C GLU A 16 15.30 -4.69 -9.33
N TRP A 17 16.44 -4.02 -9.28
CA TRP A 17 16.80 -3.03 -10.28
C TRP A 17 18.31 -3.13 -10.56
N ASN A 18 18.67 -3.29 -11.83
CA ASN A 18 20.06 -3.52 -12.24
C ASN A 18 20.72 -4.71 -11.53
N GLY A 19 19.94 -5.78 -11.30
CA GLY A 19 20.42 -6.99 -10.65
C GLY A 19 20.55 -6.88 -9.13
N LYS A 20 20.12 -5.78 -8.53
CA LYS A 20 20.24 -5.54 -7.10
C LYS A 20 18.85 -5.52 -6.46
N HIS A 21 18.72 -6.18 -5.32
CA HIS A 21 17.53 -6.09 -4.48
C HIS A 21 17.45 -4.68 -3.88
N ILE A 22 16.35 -3.97 -4.10
CA ILE A 22 16.19 -2.59 -3.63
C ILE A 22 14.98 -2.38 -2.71
N GLY A 23 14.11 -3.35 -2.58
CA GLY A 23 12.94 -3.20 -1.73
C GLY A 23 11.88 -4.27 -1.97
N TRP A 24 10.66 -3.95 -1.55
CA TRP A 24 9.52 -4.87 -1.56
C TRP A 24 8.23 -4.13 -1.91
N VAL A 25 7.32 -4.83 -2.58
CA VAL A 25 5.90 -4.49 -2.56
C VAL A 25 5.19 -5.58 -1.76
N SER A 26 4.23 -5.19 -0.95
CA SER A 26 3.51 -6.14 -0.10
C SER A 26 2.04 -5.75 0.05
N SER A 27 1.20 -6.74 0.34
CA SER A 27 -0.18 -6.48 0.70
C SER A 27 -0.44 -6.91 2.14
N TYR A 28 -1.42 -6.27 2.76
CA TYR A 28 -1.83 -6.57 4.11
C TYR A 28 -3.33 -6.33 4.26
N PRO A 29 -3.99 -7.05 5.19
CA PRO A 29 -5.42 -6.87 5.41
C PRO A 29 -5.70 -5.68 6.31
N ILE A 30 -6.77 -4.94 5.98
CA ILE A 30 -7.31 -3.88 6.81
C ILE A 30 -8.81 -4.09 6.98
N ASP A 31 -9.37 -3.58 8.08
CA ASP A 31 -10.80 -3.71 8.37
C ASP A 31 -11.61 -2.55 7.77
N GLU A 32 -12.89 -2.49 8.07
CA GLU A 32 -13.78 -1.44 7.58
C GLU A 32 -13.44 -0.04 8.12
N ASN A 33 -12.64 0.04 9.18
CA ASN A 33 -12.12 1.28 9.74
C ASN A 33 -10.72 1.61 9.22
N TYR A 34 -10.25 0.83 8.23
CA TYR A 34 -8.93 0.96 7.60
C TYR A 34 -7.76 0.69 8.56
N GLU A 35 -8.00 -0.10 9.59
CA GLU A 35 -6.98 -0.50 10.54
C GLU A 35 -6.40 -1.87 10.17
N TRP A 36 -5.07 -2.02 10.37
CA TRP A 36 -4.41 -3.30 10.13
C TRP A 36 -5.01 -4.41 10.98
N ILE A 37 -5.22 -5.56 10.37
CA ILE A 37 -5.78 -6.74 11.02
C ILE A 37 -4.66 -7.74 11.30
N GLY A 38 -4.38 -7.97 12.59
CA GLY A 38 -3.43 -9.00 12.99
C GLY A 38 -4.00 -10.40 12.88
N GLU A 39 -5.33 -10.52 13.05
CA GLU A 39 -6.05 -11.77 12.97
C GLU A 39 -7.38 -11.54 12.26
N ILE A 40 -7.62 -12.30 11.18
CA ILE A 40 -8.75 -12.08 10.29
C ILE A 40 -10.01 -12.82 10.74
N LYS A 41 -9.88 -13.77 11.66
CA LYS A 41 -10.86 -14.80 11.99
C LYS A 41 -12.27 -14.29 12.30
N ASP A 42 -12.39 -13.18 13.02
CA ASP A 42 -13.70 -12.66 13.46
C ASP A 42 -14.09 -11.35 12.77
N VAL A 43 -13.42 -10.99 11.68
CA VAL A 43 -13.67 -9.76 10.94
C VAL A 43 -14.64 -10.01 9.80
N GLN A 44 -15.70 -9.21 9.74
CA GLN A 44 -16.73 -9.35 8.69
C GLN A 44 -16.31 -8.73 7.36
N THR A 45 -15.52 -7.66 7.39
CA THR A 45 -15.09 -6.96 6.19
C THR A 45 -13.56 -6.86 6.19
N VAL A 46 -12.94 -7.37 5.12
CA VAL A 46 -11.50 -7.29 4.93
C VAL A 46 -11.23 -6.63 3.60
N TYR A 47 -10.47 -5.56 3.63
CA TYR A 47 -9.95 -4.90 2.44
C TYR A 47 -8.48 -5.24 2.26
N ARG A 48 -8.01 -5.19 1.02
CA ARG A 48 -6.61 -5.42 0.70
C ARG A 48 -5.90 -4.09 0.51
N ALA A 49 -4.91 -3.83 1.35
CA ALA A 49 -4.03 -2.69 1.19
C ALA A 49 -2.70 -3.15 0.59
N ILE A 50 -2.08 -2.29 -0.18
CA ILE A 50 -0.76 -2.53 -0.75
C ILE A 50 0.19 -1.42 -0.35
N GLY A 51 1.46 -1.76 -0.25
CA GLY A 51 2.50 -0.80 0.13
C GLY A 51 3.82 -1.13 -0.52
N ILE A 52 4.76 -0.21 -0.37
CA ILE A 52 6.10 -0.33 -0.94
C ILE A 52 7.14 0.16 0.05
N ASP A 53 8.24 -0.60 0.15
CA ASP A 53 9.44 -0.21 0.88
C ASP A 53 10.62 -0.25 -0.08
N ILE A 54 11.33 0.86 -0.20
CA ILE A 54 12.59 0.92 -0.96
C ILE A 54 13.72 1.21 0.02
N CYS A 55 14.65 0.26 0.10
CA CYS A 55 15.76 0.29 1.03
C CYS A 55 16.94 1.15 0.55
N GLU A 56 16.97 1.47 -0.75
CA GLU A 56 18.06 2.21 -1.37
C GLU A 56 17.64 3.63 -1.71
N PRO A 57 18.08 4.65 -0.94
CA PRO A 57 17.68 6.03 -1.20
C PRO A 57 18.06 6.54 -2.59
N ASP A 58 19.15 6.02 -3.16
CA ASP A 58 19.66 6.46 -4.46
C ASP A 58 18.73 6.18 -5.62
N VAL A 59 17.81 5.23 -5.48
CA VAL A 59 16.85 4.89 -6.55
C VAL A 59 15.53 5.64 -6.43
N TRP A 60 15.36 6.42 -5.37
CA TRP A 60 14.17 7.23 -5.20
C TRP A 60 14.12 8.36 -6.24
N GLY A 61 12.91 8.66 -6.73
CA GLY A 61 12.71 9.74 -7.71
C GLY A 61 12.88 9.32 -9.16
N ASN A 62 13.26 8.06 -9.42
CA ASN A 62 13.43 7.54 -10.79
C ASN A 62 12.19 6.81 -11.32
N GLY A 63 11.07 6.90 -10.64
CA GLY A 63 9.83 6.24 -11.06
C GLY A 63 9.80 4.74 -10.77
N ILE A 64 10.84 4.18 -10.20
CA ILE A 64 10.95 2.74 -9.92
C ILE A 64 9.87 2.29 -8.95
N GLY A 65 9.66 3.03 -7.87
CA GLY A 65 8.64 2.73 -6.87
C GLY A 65 7.23 2.75 -7.46
N THR A 66 6.92 3.77 -8.24
CA THR A 66 5.62 3.91 -8.90
C THR A 66 5.39 2.76 -9.87
N ASN A 67 6.41 2.41 -10.67
CA ASN A 67 6.30 1.31 -11.63
C ASN A 67 6.15 -0.04 -10.94
N ALA A 68 6.89 -0.28 -9.86
CA ALA A 68 6.79 -1.52 -9.09
C ALA A 68 5.39 -1.66 -8.46
N LEU A 69 4.88 -0.59 -7.88
CA LEU A 69 3.55 -0.61 -7.26
C LEU A 69 2.45 -0.78 -8.32
N ARG A 70 2.62 -0.17 -9.51
CA ARG A 70 1.71 -0.36 -10.64
C ARG A 70 1.68 -1.82 -11.10
N ALA A 71 2.83 -2.46 -11.22
CA ALA A 71 2.91 -3.86 -11.61
C ALA A 71 2.20 -4.77 -10.58
N PHE A 72 2.39 -4.49 -9.30
CA PHE A 72 1.76 -5.22 -8.21
C PHE A 72 0.23 -5.04 -8.23
N MET A 73 -0.21 -3.81 -8.42
CA MET A 73 -1.62 -3.45 -8.57
C MET A 73 -2.25 -4.20 -9.74
N ASN A 74 -1.61 -4.20 -10.89
CA ASN A 74 -2.08 -4.92 -12.09
C ASN A 74 -2.15 -6.42 -11.85
N TYR A 75 -1.17 -6.98 -11.14
CA TYR A 75 -1.19 -8.38 -10.75
C TYR A 75 -2.49 -8.74 -10.02
N TYR A 76 -2.89 -7.93 -9.04
CA TYR A 76 -4.13 -8.19 -8.32
C TYR A 76 -5.37 -8.00 -9.18
N PHE A 77 -5.41 -6.94 -9.98
CA PHE A 77 -6.56 -6.69 -10.86
C PHE A 77 -6.74 -7.78 -11.92
N GLU A 78 -5.64 -8.34 -12.42
CA GLU A 78 -5.68 -9.45 -13.39
C GLU A 78 -6.03 -10.79 -12.73
N ASN A 79 -5.93 -10.88 -11.41
CA ASN A 79 -6.17 -12.09 -10.65
C ASN A 79 -7.42 -12.02 -9.77
N GLY A 80 -8.41 -11.25 -10.18
CA GLY A 80 -9.74 -11.26 -9.59
C GLY A 80 -9.98 -10.29 -8.43
N VAL A 81 -9.04 -9.40 -8.17
CA VAL A 81 -9.21 -8.34 -7.17
C VAL A 81 -9.80 -7.11 -7.86
N ASP A 82 -10.86 -6.52 -7.31
CA ASP A 82 -11.55 -5.40 -7.92
C ASP A 82 -11.24 -4.05 -7.26
N GLU A 83 -10.66 -4.07 -6.07
CA GLU A 83 -10.45 -2.86 -5.28
C GLU A 83 -9.20 -3.02 -4.42
N LEU A 84 -8.38 -1.98 -4.40
CA LEU A 84 -7.15 -1.92 -3.61
C LEU A 84 -7.10 -0.65 -2.79
N TYR A 85 -6.41 -0.72 -1.68
CA TYR A 85 -6.15 0.42 -0.79
C TYR A 85 -4.65 0.61 -0.63
N THR A 86 -4.26 1.83 -0.29
CA THR A 86 -2.89 2.11 0.16
C THR A 86 -2.94 3.15 1.25
N GLN A 87 -2.00 3.09 2.17
CA GLN A 87 -1.98 3.95 3.34
C GLN A 87 -0.62 4.60 3.50
N THR A 88 -0.63 5.85 3.95
CA THR A 88 0.58 6.59 4.27
C THR A 88 0.23 7.73 5.23
N TRP A 89 1.16 8.64 5.46
CA TRP A 89 0.94 9.81 6.29
C TRP A 89 1.24 11.09 5.49
N SER A 90 0.68 12.21 5.94
CA SER A 90 0.72 13.46 5.17
C SER A 90 2.12 14.02 4.96
N GLY A 91 3.10 13.58 5.74
CA GLY A 91 4.51 13.97 5.56
C GLY A 91 5.27 13.14 4.52
N ASN A 92 4.70 12.04 4.05
CA ASN A 92 5.36 11.18 3.07
C ASN A 92 5.02 11.62 1.65
N VAL A 93 5.64 12.69 1.20
CA VAL A 93 5.37 13.34 -0.09
C VAL A 93 5.59 12.39 -1.27
N ARG A 94 6.61 11.53 -1.19
CA ARG A 94 6.90 10.55 -2.27
C ARG A 94 5.74 9.59 -2.46
N MET A 95 5.23 9.03 -1.36
CA MET A 95 4.10 8.10 -1.45
C MET A 95 2.81 8.80 -1.88
N LEU A 96 2.58 10.04 -1.43
CA LEU A 96 1.42 10.81 -1.86
C LEU A 96 1.43 11.03 -3.38
N ARG A 97 2.58 11.37 -3.95
CA ARG A 97 2.73 11.52 -5.40
C ARG A 97 2.57 10.21 -6.13
N CYS A 98 3.09 9.14 -5.59
CA CYS A 98 2.96 7.80 -6.15
C CYS A 98 1.48 7.37 -6.21
N ALA A 99 0.75 7.52 -5.12
CA ALA A 99 -0.66 7.19 -5.05
C ALA A 99 -1.48 8.01 -6.06
N GLU A 100 -1.20 9.31 -6.18
CA GLU A 100 -1.85 10.18 -7.14
C GLU A 100 -1.59 9.74 -8.58
N LYS A 101 -0.34 9.45 -8.93
CA LYS A 101 0.02 8.97 -10.26
C LYS A 101 -0.65 7.66 -10.64
N LEU A 102 -0.89 6.80 -9.66
CA LEU A 102 -1.53 5.50 -9.87
C LEU A 102 -3.06 5.59 -9.91
N GLY A 103 -3.63 6.75 -9.58
CA GLY A 103 -5.07 6.97 -9.63
C GLY A 103 -5.81 6.70 -8.34
N PHE A 104 -5.09 6.47 -7.23
CA PHE A 104 -5.71 6.31 -5.92
C PHE A 104 -6.34 7.62 -5.46
N VAL A 105 -7.48 7.53 -4.79
CA VAL A 105 -8.24 8.67 -4.25
C VAL A 105 -8.33 8.55 -2.74
N GLU A 106 -8.07 9.64 -2.03
CA GLU A 106 -8.18 9.67 -0.58
C GLU A 106 -9.61 9.32 -0.16
N CYS A 107 -9.74 8.34 0.74
CA CYS A 107 -11.04 7.91 1.25
C CYS A 107 -11.16 8.02 2.77
N ASN A 108 -10.05 8.22 3.48
CA ASN A 108 -10.06 8.40 4.94
C ASN A 108 -8.84 9.20 5.41
N ARG A 109 -9.05 9.98 6.47
CA ARG A 109 -7.98 10.79 7.08
C ARG A 109 -8.14 10.79 8.60
N ASN A 110 -7.08 10.39 9.29
CA ASN A 110 -6.98 10.46 10.75
C ASN A 110 -6.11 11.64 11.12
N VAL A 111 -6.73 12.72 11.53
CA VAL A 111 -6.03 14.00 11.77
C VAL A 111 -5.15 13.93 13.01
N GLY A 112 -3.88 14.36 12.87
CA GLY A 112 -2.96 14.54 13.97
C GLY A 112 -2.52 13.26 14.67
N THR A 113 -2.64 12.09 14.01
CA THR A 113 -2.33 10.80 14.63
C THR A 113 -0.84 10.45 14.65
N ARG A 114 -0.03 11.18 13.88
CA ARG A 114 1.41 10.95 13.81
C ARG A 114 2.17 12.20 14.18
N GLU A 115 3.16 12.07 15.07
CA GLU A 115 4.00 13.19 15.47
C GLU A 115 5.45 12.91 15.10
N VAL A 116 6.07 13.87 14.40
CA VAL A 116 7.47 13.80 14.00
C VAL A 116 8.11 15.16 14.28
N ASP A 117 9.16 15.17 15.09
CA ASP A 117 9.89 16.39 15.48
C ASP A 117 8.98 17.47 16.04
N GLY A 118 7.99 17.08 16.84
CA GLY A 118 7.07 18.02 17.48
C GLY A 118 5.93 18.51 16.58
N GLN A 119 5.91 18.11 15.30
CA GLN A 119 4.85 18.46 14.36
C GLN A 119 3.90 17.29 14.15
N LYS A 120 2.60 17.58 14.14
CA LYS A 120 1.58 16.57 13.95
C LYS A 120 1.23 16.42 12.46
N TYR A 121 1.04 15.18 12.06
CA TYR A 121 0.68 14.80 10.70
C TYR A 121 -0.53 13.88 10.71
N ASP A 122 -1.17 13.75 9.56
CA ASP A 122 -2.36 12.92 9.39
C ASP A 122 -2.00 11.53 8.84
N GLY A 123 -2.77 10.53 9.26
CA GLY A 123 -2.77 9.21 8.61
C GLY A 123 -3.79 9.22 7.48
N LEU A 124 -3.41 8.75 6.30
CA LEU A 124 -4.23 8.79 5.11
C LEU A 124 -4.46 7.40 4.55
N THR A 125 -5.68 7.13 4.08
CA THR A 125 -6.02 5.92 3.34
C THR A 125 -6.58 6.33 1.99
N PHE A 126 -6.11 5.65 0.95
CA PHE A 126 -6.52 5.88 -0.44
C PHE A 126 -7.12 4.60 -1.00
N ARG A 127 -8.03 4.76 -1.96
CA ARG A 127 -8.72 3.66 -2.61
C ARG A 127 -8.62 3.77 -4.11
N LEU A 128 -8.50 2.61 -4.76
CA LEU A 128 -8.55 2.49 -6.21
C LEU A 128 -9.42 1.31 -6.60
N LYS A 129 -10.42 1.54 -7.44
CA LYS A 129 -11.22 0.47 -8.04
C LYS A 129 -10.71 0.16 -9.44
N LYS A 130 -10.77 -1.11 -9.76
CA LYS A 130 -10.42 -1.61 -11.09
C LYS A 130 -11.27 -0.95 -12.18
#